data_807146b943ddcdead6ccb33626e7a9ff
#
_entry.id   807146b943ddcdead6ccb33626e7a9ff
#
_cell.length_a   1.000
_cell.length_b   1.000
_cell.length_c   1.000
_cell.angle_alpha   90.00
_cell.angle_beta   90.00
_cell.angle_gamma   90.00
#
_symmetry.space_group_name_H-M   'P 1'
#
loop_
_entity.id
_entity.type
_entity.pdbx_description
1 polymer ?
#
loop_
_entity_poly.entity_id
_entity_poly.type
_entity_poly.pdbx_seq_one_letter_code
_entity_poly.pdbx_strand_id
1 'polypeptide(L)'
;MIGERGWRLLAPLLIGALFLALWEAAVRLRDIPPYILPAPSAVALSLWNDGPSLLGSLFVTLRITLAALAAAALIGGAIALLFSRSRILELSLFPYAVILQVTPIVAIAPLIIIWVQQPFLALLVCAWIVAFFPIVSNTTVGLNSADRNLLALFRLYGASPGQTLLYLRLPTALPYFLAGLRISGGLALIGAVVAEFVAGTGGAETGLAFRILEAGYRLAIPRLFAALFLLSLTGIVIYLLLDWLSRRVLRHWHESAAAAEEE
;
A
#
# COMPACT_ATOMS: atom_id res chain seq x y z
N MET A 1 13.64 -19.83 -30.74
CA MET A 1 14.19 -19.82 -29.37
C MET A 1 13.59 -18.63 -28.66
N ILE A 2 12.87 -18.84 -27.56
CA ILE A 2 12.26 -17.77 -26.76
C ILE A 2 13.42 -17.07 -26.05
N GLY A 3 13.66 -15.78 -26.35
CA GLY A 3 14.72 -15.01 -25.73
C GLY A 3 14.51 -14.86 -24.20
N GLU A 4 15.54 -14.49 -23.43
CA GLU A 4 15.48 -14.36 -21.97
C GLU A 4 14.30 -13.49 -21.48
N ARG A 5 13.92 -12.45 -22.23
CA ARG A 5 12.72 -11.64 -21.96
C ARG A 5 11.41 -12.45 -22.02
N GLY A 6 11.32 -13.43 -22.91
CA GLY A 6 10.15 -14.33 -22.98
C GLY A 6 10.06 -15.25 -21.77
N TRP A 7 11.19 -15.78 -21.29
CA TRP A 7 11.24 -16.62 -20.11
C TRP A 7 10.92 -15.86 -18.80
N ARG A 8 11.29 -14.59 -18.68
CA ARG A 8 10.95 -13.74 -17.51
C ARG A 8 9.44 -13.59 -17.31
N LEU A 9 8.64 -13.65 -18.37
CA LEU A 9 7.17 -13.59 -18.30
C LEU A 9 6.51 -14.97 -18.27
N LEU A 10 7.02 -15.90 -19.07
CA LEU A 10 6.41 -17.23 -19.21
C LEU A 10 6.62 -18.11 -17.96
N ALA A 11 7.79 -18.06 -17.33
CA ALA A 11 8.07 -18.90 -16.19
C ALA A 11 7.12 -18.66 -14.98
N PRO A 12 6.85 -17.41 -14.54
CA PRO A 12 5.87 -17.16 -13.47
C PRO A 12 4.45 -17.61 -13.86
N LEU A 13 4.04 -17.40 -15.12
CA LEU A 13 2.72 -17.81 -15.61
C LEU A 13 2.56 -19.32 -15.64
N LEU A 14 3.59 -20.06 -16.10
CA LEU A 14 3.59 -21.52 -16.10
C LEU A 14 3.53 -22.10 -14.68
N ILE A 15 4.33 -21.54 -13.75
CA ILE A 15 4.29 -21.97 -12.34
C ILE A 15 2.93 -21.67 -11.72
N GLY A 16 2.36 -20.50 -11.99
CA GLY A 16 1.03 -20.13 -11.52
C GLY A 16 -0.07 -21.04 -12.07
N ALA A 17 -0.03 -21.34 -13.38
CA ALA A 17 -0.97 -22.26 -14.01
C ALA A 17 -0.82 -23.69 -13.46
N LEU A 18 0.41 -24.16 -13.27
CA LEU A 18 0.69 -25.47 -12.66
C LEU A 18 0.15 -25.53 -11.21
N PHE A 19 0.37 -24.49 -10.42
CA PHE A 19 -0.16 -24.41 -9.06
C PHE A 19 -1.69 -24.49 -9.04
N LEU A 20 -2.37 -23.72 -9.91
CA LEU A 20 -3.84 -23.74 -10.00
C LEU A 20 -4.34 -25.11 -10.47
N ALA A 21 -3.67 -25.75 -11.44
CA ALA A 21 -4.03 -27.08 -11.91
C ALA A 21 -3.86 -28.14 -10.81
N LEU A 22 -2.76 -28.09 -10.05
CA LEU A 22 -2.52 -29.00 -8.92
C LEU A 22 -3.54 -28.80 -7.80
N TRP A 23 -3.89 -27.54 -7.49
CA TRP A 23 -4.94 -27.24 -6.51
C TRP A 23 -6.30 -27.76 -6.96
N GLU A 24 -6.71 -27.49 -8.19
CA GLU A 24 -7.95 -28.02 -8.78
C GLU A 24 -8.00 -29.55 -8.71
N ALA A 25 -6.91 -30.20 -9.13
CA ALA A 25 -6.78 -31.66 -9.12
C ALA A 25 -6.84 -32.21 -7.68
N ALA A 26 -6.13 -31.59 -6.72
CA ALA A 26 -6.15 -32.03 -5.33
C ALA A 26 -7.53 -31.95 -4.70
N VAL A 27 -8.28 -30.88 -4.96
CA VAL A 27 -9.65 -30.70 -4.44
C VAL A 27 -10.59 -31.73 -5.04
N ARG A 28 -10.53 -31.95 -6.37
CA ARG A 28 -11.43 -32.88 -7.05
C ARG A 28 -11.13 -34.36 -6.76
N LEU A 29 -9.84 -34.74 -6.74
CA LEU A 29 -9.44 -36.13 -6.51
C LEU A 29 -9.68 -36.60 -5.06
N ARG A 30 -9.69 -35.66 -4.10
CA ARG A 30 -9.95 -35.97 -2.69
C ARG A 30 -11.37 -35.64 -2.25
N ASP A 31 -12.25 -35.27 -3.19
CA ASP A 31 -13.64 -34.87 -2.92
C ASP A 31 -13.77 -33.88 -1.77
N ILE A 32 -12.86 -32.88 -1.70
CA ILE A 32 -12.85 -31.89 -0.61
C ILE A 32 -14.08 -31.00 -0.73
N PRO A 33 -14.92 -30.90 0.33
CA PRO A 33 -16.09 -30.05 0.28
C PRO A 33 -15.75 -28.56 0.05
N PRO A 34 -16.54 -27.83 -0.76
CA PRO A 34 -16.26 -26.43 -1.12
C PRO A 34 -16.23 -25.47 0.08
N TYR A 35 -16.89 -25.83 1.19
CA TYR A 35 -16.87 -25.05 2.43
C TYR A 35 -15.58 -25.25 3.26
N ILE A 36 -14.72 -26.22 2.92
CA ILE A 36 -13.40 -26.41 3.51
C ILE A 36 -12.35 -25.75 2.60
N LEU A 37 -12.28 -26.20 1.34
CA LEU A 37 -11.36 -25.64 0.36
C LEU A 37 -12.03 -25.65 -1.04
N PRO A 38 -12.37 -24.49 -1.60
CA PRO A 38 -13.00 -24.42 -2.91
C PRO A 38 -11.98 -24.72 -4.03
N ALA A 39 -12.44 -25.37 -5.07
CA ALA A 39 -11.65 -25.48 -6.30
C ALA A 39 -11.49 -24.10 -6.97
N PRO A 40 -10.35 -23.82 -7.64
CA PRO A 40 -10.17 -22.60 -8.42
C PRO A 40 -11.30 -22.28 -9.41
N SER A 41 -11.88 -23.29 -10.03
CA SER A 41 -13.05 -23.15 -10.91
C SER A 41 -14.30 -22.63 -10.15
N ALA A 42 -14.54 -23.08 -8.91
CA ALA A 42 -15.63 -22.59 -8.08
C ALA A 42 -15.41 -21.13 -7.64
N VAL A 43 -14.16 -20.75 -7.38
CA VAL A 43 -13.79 -19.35 -7.09
C VAL A 43 -14.03 -18.47 -8.32
N ALA A 44 -13.63 -18.91 -9.52
CA ALA A 44 -13.87 -18.19 -10.75
C ALA A 44 -15.37 -18.02 -11.07
N LEU A 45 -16.17 -19.06 -10.80
CA LEU A 45 -17.62 -18.98 -10.95
C LEU A 45 -18.25 -17.99 -9.97
N SER A 46 -17.76 -17.95 -8.71
CA SER A 46 -18.22 -16.96 -7.73
C SER A 46 -17.81 -15.52 -8.13
N LEU A 47 -16.61 -15.33 -8.69
CA LEU A 47 -16.20 -14.04 -9.26
C LEU A 47 -17.15 -13.58 -10.36
N TRP A 48 -17.63 -14.48 -11.19
CA TRP A 48 -18.56 -14.17 -12.26
C TRP A 48 -19.96 -13.83 -11.72
N ASN A 49 -20.49 -14.64 -10.85
CA ASN A 49 -21.87 -14.50 -10.32
C ASN A 49 -22.00 -13.34 -9.35
N ASP A 50 -21.04 -13.19 -8.43
CA ASP A 50 -21.03 -12.15 -7.39
C ASP A 50 -20.27 -10.88 -7.80
N GLY A 51 -19.71 -10.85 -9.01
CA GLY A 51 -18.84 -9.79 -9.51
C GLY A 51 -19.34 -8.37 -9.26
N PRO A 52 -20.59 -8.01 -9.64
CA PRO A 52 -21.10 -6.65 -9.42
C PRO A 52 -21.07 -6.24 -7.94
N SER A 53 -21.45 -7.15 -7.02
CA SER A 53 -21.43 -6.91 -5.58
C SER A 53 -20.01 -6.77 -5.02
N LEU A 54 -19.09 -7.64 -5.46
CA LEU A 54 -17.70 -7.62 -5.02
C LEU A 54 -16.95 -6.40 -5.54
N LEU A 55 -17.19 -6.01 -6.80
CA LEU A 55 -16.58 -4.82 -7.40
C LEU A 55 -17.09 -3.52 -6.75
N GLY A 56 -18.37 -3.45 -6.39
CA GLY A 56 -18.92 -2.33 -5.62
C GLY A 56 -18.23 -2.18 -4.28
N SER A 57 -18.04 -3.30 -3.55
CA SER A 57 -17.32 -3.32 -2.28
C SER A 57 -15.83 -3.03 -2.44
N LEU A 58 -15.20 -3.51 -3.51
CA LEU A 58 -13.83 -3.17 -3.86
C LEU A 58 -13.62 -1.67 -4.05
N PHE A 59 -14.57 -1.00 -4.72
CA PHE A 59 -14.51 0.45 -4.91
C PHE A 59 -14.53 1.22 -3.58
N VAL A 60 -15.31 0.75 -2.60
CA VAL A 60 -15.33 1.34 -1.25
C VAL A 60 -13.95 1.20 -0.57
N THR A 61 -13.39 -0.02 -0.53
CA THR A 61 -12.06 -0.28 0.03
C THR A 61 -10.99 0.54 -0.68
N LEU A 62 -11.03 0.61 -2.02
CA LEU A 62 -10.07 1.36 -2.81
C LEU A 62 -10.15 2.87 -2.54
N ARG A 63 -11.36 3.43 -2.40
CA ARG A 63 -11.56 4.84 -2.05
C ARG A 63 -10.93 5.19 -0.70
N ILE A 64 -11.11 4.34 0.32
CA ILE A 64 -10.49 4.50 1.64
C ILE A 64 -8.98 4.42 1.53
N THR A 65 -8.46 3.39 0.86
CA THR A 65 -7.02 3.16 0.67
C THR A 65 -6.33 4.34 0.00
N LEU A 66 -6.88 4.82 -1.12
CA LEU A 66 -6.29 5.93 -1.88
C LEU A 66 -6.38 7.25 -1.12
N ALA A 67 -7.49 7.52 -0.43
CA ALA A 67 -7.64 8.70 0.41
C ALA A 67 -6.65 8.70 1.59
N ALA A 68 -6.47 7.54 2.25
CA ALA A 68 -5.50 7.36 3.32
C ALA A 68 -4.06 7.52 2.83
N LEU A 69 -3.72 6.96 1.67
CA LEU A 69 -2.41 7.11 1.05
C LEU A 69 -2.12 8.56 0.67
N ALA A 70 -3.09 9.26 0.09
CA ALA A 70 -2.96 10.68 -0.24
C ALA A 70 -2.76 11.54 1.02
N ALA A 71 -3.56 11.31 2.07
CA ALA A 71 -3.39 11.97 3.35
C ALA A 71 -2.02 11.69 3.98
N ALA A 72 -1.55 10.42 3.92
CA ALA A 72 -0.22 10.03 4.40
C ALA A 72 0.89 10.72 3.62
N ALA A 73 0.78 10.83 2.29
CA ALA A 73 1.75 11.52 1.44
C ALA A 73 1.83 13.01 1.75
N LEU A 74 0.68 13.67 1.88
CA LEU A 74 0.62 15.11 2.15
C LEU A 74 1.08 15.44 3.58
N ILE A 75 0.49 14.82 4.58
CA ILE A 75 0.77 15.11 5.99
C ILE A 75 2.16 14.59 6.36
N GLY A 76 2.51 13.36 5.94
CA GLY A 76 3.82 12.77 6.22
C GLY A 76 4.95 13.54 5.54
N GLY A 77 4.77 13.95 4.29
CA GLY A 77 5.70 14.81 3.58
C GLY A 77 5.88 16.18 4.25
N ALA A 78 4.78 16.82 4.67
CA ALA A 78 4.82 18.09 5.40
C ALA A 78 5.56 17.98 6.73
N ILE A 79 5.33 16.90 7.50
CA ILE A 79 6.02 16.66 8.78
C ILE A 79 7.51 16.40 8.55
N ALA A 80 7.89 15.62 7.53
CA ALA A 80 9.29 15.42 7.18
C ALA A 80 9.99 16.73 6.81
N LEU A 81 9.31 17.63 6.09
CA LEU A 81 9.82 18.98 5.80
C LEU A 81 10.02 19.80 7.08
N LEU A 82 9.12 19.73 8.04
CA LEU A 82 9.27 20.38 9.36
C LEU A 82 10.47 19.81 10.11
N PHE A 83 10.67 18.49 10.10
CA PHE A 83 11.82 17.84 10.74
C PHE A 83 13.14 18.30 10.09
N SER A 84 13.19 18.47 8.78
CA SER A 84 14.40 18.93 8.08
C SER A 84 14.80 20.37 8.42
N ARG A 85 13.85 21.17 8.91
CA ARG A 85 14.09 22.57 9.33
C ARG A 85 14.56 22.71 10.78
N SER A 86 14.17 21.77 11.66
CA SER A 86 14.47 21.84 13.08
C SER A 86 14.79 20.47 13.66
N ARG A 87 16.06 20.30 14.03
CA ARG A 87 16.53 19.08 14.70
C ARG A 87 15.80 18.83 16.03
N ILE A 88 15.39 19.91 16.71
CA ILE A 88 14.63 19.81 17.97
C ILE A 88 13.26 19.18 17.68
N LEU A 89 12.56 19.64 16.63
CA LEU A 89 11.27 19.07 16.25
C LEU A 89 11.39 17.59 15.84
N GLU A 90 12.43 17.26 15.07
CA GLU A 90 12.70 15.87 14.70
C GLU A 90 12.90 15.00 15.95
N LEU A 91 13.83 15.38 16.85
CA LEU A 91 14.12 14.63 18.07
C LEU A 91 12.89 14.52 19.01
N SER A 92 12.05 15.56 19.05
CA SER A 92 10.89 15.59 19.93
C SER A 92 9.71 14.80 19.40
N LEU A 93 9.44 14.84 18.09
CA LEU A 93 8.20 14.28 17.51
C LEU A 93 8.40 12.93 16.82
N PHE A 94 9.62 12.61 16.35
CA PHE A 94 9.88 11.34 15.68
C PHE A 94 9.57 10.12 16.56
N PRO A 95 9.87 10.10 17.89
CA PRO A 95 9.47 9.00 18.77
C PRO A 95 7.96 8.74 18.79
N TYR A 96 7.13 9.78 18.69
CA TYR A 96 5.67 9.62 18.64
C TYR A 96 5.20 9.00 17.30
N ALA A 97 5.87 9.35 16.20
CA ALA A 97 5.61 8.68 14.93
C ALA A 97 5.95 7.18 14.98
N VAL A 98 7.05 6.81 15.69
CA VAL A 98 7.40 5.41 15.95
C VAL A 98 6.35 4.71 16.81
N ILE A 99 5.86 5.37 17.88
CA ILE A 99 4.80 4.82 18.73
C ILE A 99 3.55 4.52 17.91
N LEU A 100 3.13 5.44 17.04
CA LEU A 100 1.97 5.22 16.15
C LEU A 100 2.16 4.00 15.24
N GLN A 101 3.37 3.81 14.70
CA GLN A 101 3.66 2.66 13.82
C GLN A 101 3.60 1.32 14.54
N VAL A 102 4.14 1.24 15.77
CA VAL A 102 4.21 -0.04 16.51
C VAL A 102 2.90 -0.35 17.23
N THR A 103 1.99 0.61 17.36
CA THR A 103 0.70 0.41 18.01
C THR A 103 -0.19 -0.46 17.11
N PRO A 104 -0.69 -1.62 17.61
CA PRO A 104 -1.53 -2.49 16.81
C PRO A 104 -2.84 -1.81 16.42
N ILE A 105 -3.02 -1.57 15.13
CA ILE A 105 -4.22 -0.87 14.62
C ILE A 105 -5.52 -1.58 15.00
N VAL A 106 -5.51 -2.92 15.07
CA VAL A 106 -6.67 -3.72 15.48
C VAL A 106 -7.13 -3.35 16.90
N ALA A 107 -6.20 -3.00 17.79
CA ALA A 107 -6.51 -2.66 19.17
C ALA A 107 -7.10 -1.24 19.32
N ILE A 108 -6.66 -0.29 18.49
CA ILE A 108 -7.11 1.11 18.57
C ILE A 108 -8.27 1.44 17.63
N ALA A 109 -8.50 0.64 16.58
CA ALA A 109 -9.57 0.88 15.62
C ALA A 109 -10.96 1.01 16.26
N PRO A 110 -11.38 0.20 17.26
CA PRO A 110 -12.67 0.38 17.94
C PRO A 110 -12.82 1.77 18.58
N LEU A 111 -11.75 2.29 19.20
CA LEU A 111 -11.75 3.63 19.81
C LEU A 111 -11.89 4.72 18.75
N ILE A 112 -11.17 4.61 17.65
CA ILE A 112 -11.25 5.56 16.53
C ILE A 112 -12.67 5.58 15.95
N ILE A 113 -13.29 4.40 15.76
CA ILE A 113 -14.65 4.28 15.23
C ILE A 113 -15.66 4.94 16.17
N ILE A 114 -15.51 4.78 17.49
CA ILE A 114 -16.39 5.41 18.50
C ILE A 114 -16.22 6.93 18.50
N TRP A 115 -14.98 7.43 18.41
CA TRP A 115 -14.71 8.87 18.52
C TRP A 115 -15.05 9.63 17.24
N VAL A 116 -14.77 9.06 16.07
CA VAL A 116 -14.95 9.76 14.80
C VAL A 116 -16.41 9.73 14.32
N GLN A 117 -17.20 8.74 14.74
CA GLN A 117 -18.65 8.58 14.45
C GLN A 117 -19.05 8.57 12.96
N GLN A 118 -18.16 8.98 12.06
CA GLN A 118 -18.36 8.93 10.62
C GLN A 118 -17.58 7.73 10.04
N PRO A 119 -18.23 6.69 9.51
CA PRO A 119 -17.59 5.45 9.10
C PRO A 119 -16.42 5.65 8.14
N PHE A 120 -16.60 6.41 7.06
CA PHE A 120 -15.54 6.66 6.08
C PHE A 120 -14.30 7.31 6.70
N LEU A 121 -14.47 8.34 7.53
CA LEU A 121 -13.34 9.03 8.19
C LEU A 121 -12.67 8.13 9.23
N ALA A 122 -13.41 7.34 9.98
CA ALA A 122 -12.85 6.41 10.95
C ALA A 122 -11.93 5.38 10.26
N LEU A 123 -12.42 4.75 9.18
CA LEU A 123 -11.65 3.81 8.38
C LEU A 123 -10.43 4.46 7.72
N LEU A 124 -10.60 5.69 7.19
CA LEU A 124 -9.52 6.47 6.62
C LEU A 124 -8.43 6.76 7.64
N VAL A 125 -8.79 7.20 8.86
CA VAL A 125 -7.81 7.49 9.94
C VAL A 125 -7.04 6.22 10.31
N CYS A 126 -7.71 5.08 10.45
CA CYS A 126 -7.07 3.81 10.72
C CYS A 126 -6.04 3.44 9.63
N ALA A 127 -6.45 3.53 8.36
CA ALA A 127 -5.57 3.23 7.22
C ALA A 127 -4.41 4.23 7.11
N TRP A 128 -4.69 5.51 7.38
CA TRP A 128 -3.68 6.58 7.39
C TRP A 128 -2.60 6.35 8.44
N ILE A 129 -2.95 5.98 9.67
CA ILE A 129 -1.98 5.70 10.76
C ILE A 129 -0.96 4.65 10.31
N VAL A 130 -1.42 3.59 9.65
CA VAL A 130 -0.56 2.49 9.19
C VAL A 130 0.36 2.93 8.03
N ALA A 131 -0.16 3.77 7.12
CA ALA A 131 0.55 4.23 5.94
C ALA A 131 1.51 5.41 6.19
N PHE A 132 1.33 6.14 7.27
CA PHE A 132 1.96 7.42 7.55
C PHE A 132 3.47 7.33 7.80
N PHE A 133 3.90 6.41 8.65
CA PHE A 133 5.27 6.36 9.14
C PHE A 133 6.33 6.12 8.05
N PRO A 134 6.16 5.19 7.08
CA PRO A 134 7.16 4.99 6.04
C PRO A 134 7.41 6.24 5.21
N ILE A 135 6.39 7.07 4.99
CA ILE A 135 6.55 8.34 4.27
C ILE A 135 7.36 9.34 5.09
N VAL A 136 6.99 9.54 6.36
CA VAL A 136 7.74 10.44 7.25
C VAL A 136 9.19 10.00 7.37
N SER A 137 9.43 8.74 7.69
CA SER A 137 10.76 8.20 7.93
C SER A 137 11.65 8.29 6.69
N ASN A 138 11.21 7.73 5.55
CA ASN A 138 12.00 7.76 4.32
C ASN A 138 12.24 9.19 3.83
N THR A 139 11.22 10.05 3.86
CA THR A 139 11.38 11.45 3.41
C THR A 139 12.35 12.20 4.30
N THR A 140 12.30 12.01 5.63
CA THR A 140 13.24 12.63 6.57
C THR A 140 14.67 12.18 6.30
N VAL A 141 14.88 10.88 6.08
CA VAL A 141 16.21 10.34 5.68
C VAL A 141 16.66 11.00 4.38
N GLY A 142 15.79 11.05 3.37
CA GLY A 142 16.11 11.65 2.08
C GLY A 142 16.47 13.15 2.17
N LEU A 143 15.74 13.93 2.96
CA LEU A 143 16.03 15.36 3.17
C LEU A 143 17.37 15.59 3.88
N ASN A 144 17.81 14.62 4.67
CA ASN A 144 19.08 14.68 5.41
C ASN A 144 20.24 14.01 4.66
N SER A 145 20.00 13.35 3.52
CA SER A 145 21.01 12.63 2.72
C SER A 145 21.74 13.49 1.68
N ALA A 146 21.44 14.81 1.61
CA ALA A 146 22.10 15.72 0.67
C ALA A 146 23.62 15.73 0.88
N ASP A 147 24.37 15.70 -0.23
CA ASP A 147 25.83 15.66 -0.21
C ASP A 147 26.42 16.87 0.53
N ARG A 148 27.40 16.59 1.42
CA ARG A 148 28.01 17.60 2.29
C ARG A 148 28.80 18.65 1.49
N ASN A 149 29.42 18.25 0.39
CA ASN A 149 30.19 19.15 -0.45
C ASN A 149 29.26 20.10 -1.20
N LEU A 150 28.11 19.60 -1.71
CA LEU A 150 27.09 20.44 -2.32
C LEU A 150 26.47 21.40 -1.30
N LEU A 151 26.21 20.95 -0.06
CA LEU A 151 25.76 21.84 1.01
C LEU A 151 26.78 22.93 1.34
N ALA A 152 28.09 22.60 1.35
CA ALA A 152 29.15 23.57 1.54
C ALA A 152 29.23 24.57 0.38
N LEU A 153 29.07 24.08 -0.86
CA LEU A 153 29.03 24.93 -2.06
C LEU A 153 27.87 25.93 -2.01
N PHE A 154 26.65 25.47 -1.67
CA PHE A 154 25.49 26.35 -1.53
C PHE A 154 25.71 27.43 -0.47
N ARG A 155 26.38 27.11 0.64
CA ARG A 155 26.75 28.07 1.69
C ARG A 155 27.77 29.08 1.18
N LEU A 156 28.79 28.62 0.42
CA LEU A 156 29.82 29.46 -0.13
C LEU A 156 29.23 30.52 -1.10
N TYR A 157 28.23 30.11 -1.90
CA TYR A 157 27.50 31.01 -2.80
C TYR A 157 26.40 31.83 -2.12
N GLY A 158 26.29 31.79 -0.79
CA GLY A 158 25.31 32.58 -0.03
C GLY A 158 23.85 32.15 -0.22
N ALA A 159 23.60 30.90 -0.61
CA ALA A 159 22.24 30.39 -0.81
C ALA A 159 21.44 30.43 0.51
N SER A 160 20.23 30.94 0.43
CA SER A 160 19.31 30.94 1.59
C SER A 160 18.89 29.51 1.99
N PRO A 161 18.44 29.30 3.24
CA PRO A 161 17.90 27.99 3.66
C PRO A 161 16.75 27.48 2.78
N GLY A 162 15.90 28.39 2.27
CA GLY A 162 14.82 28.05 1.34
C GLY A 162 15.33 27.58 -0.03
N GLN A 163 16.37 28.25 -0.56
CA GLN A 163 17.01 27.83 -1.81
C GLN A 163 17.71 26.48 -1.66
N THR A 164 18.42 26.26 -0.55
CA THR A 164 19.05 24.97 -0.24
C THR A 164 18.01 23.86 -0.13
N LEU A 165 16.85 24.13 0.49
CA LEU A 165 15.76 23.16 0.57
C LEU A 165 15.20 22.86 -0.81
N LEU A 166 14.86 23.89 -1.59
CA LEU A 166 14.16 23.72 -2.88
C LEU A 166 15.04 23.10 -3.97
N TYR A 167 16.29 23.56 -4.07
CA TYR A 167 17.18 23.19 -5.19
C TYR A 167 18.13 22.04 -4.88
N LEU A 168 18.32 21.67 -3.61
CA LEU A 168 19.22 20.58 -3.24
C LEU A 168 18.49 19.48 -2.44
N ARG A 169 17.92 19.81 -1.27
CA ARG A 169 17.37 18.77 -0.37
C ARG A 169 16.12 18.09 -0.91
N LEU A 170 15.17 18.84 -1.48
CA LEU A 170 13.93 18.27 -2.04
C LEU A 170 14.21 17.34 -3.23
N PRO A 171 15.02 17.73 -4.24
CA PRO A 171 15.41 16.81 -5.29
C PRO A 171 16.10 15.55 -4.76
N THR A 172 17.03 15.67 -3.81
CA THR A 172 17.71 14.54 -3.19
C THR A 172 16.73 13.63 -2.42
N ALA A 173 15.69 14.19 -1.79
CA ALA A 173 14.70 13.43 -1.03
C ALA A 173 13.66 12.72 -1.90
N LEU A 174 13.47 13.13 -3.15
CA LEU A 174 12.42 12.61 -4.02
C LEU A 174 12.45 11.07 -4.20
N PRO A 175 13.59 10.42 -4.45
CA PRO A 175 13.67 8.96 -4.51
C PRO A 175 13.23 8.28 -3.21
N TYR A 176 13.63 8.84 -2.08
CA TYR A 176 13.28 8.32 -0.75
C TYR A 176 11.77 8.50 -0.46
N PHE A 177 11.19 9.65 -0.79
CA PHE A 177 9.75 9.87 -0.69
C PHE A 177 8.96 8.85 -1.53
N LEU A 178 9.38 8.61 -2.78
CA LEU A 178 8.73 7.66 -3.66
C LEU A 178 8.89 6.20 -3.16
N ALA A 179 10.03 5.87 -2.56
CA ALA A 179 10.21 4.57 -1.88
C ALA A 179 9.26 4.44 -0.68
N GLY A 180 9.15 5.45 0.17
CA GLY A 180 8.19 5.52 1.25
C GLY A 180 6.75 5.39 0.77
N LEU A 181 6.39 6.10 -0.29
CA LEU A 181 5.05 6.07 -0.90
C LEU A 181 4.69 4.65 -1.40
N ARG A 182 5.63 3.95 -2.04
CA ARG A 182 5.43 2.58 -2.52
C ARG A 182 5.17 1.60 -1.36
N ILE A 183 5.93 1.70 -0.28
CA ILE A 183 5.71 0.89 0.94
C ILE A 183 4.33 1.22 1.53
N SER A 184 4.00 2.51 1.65
CA SER A 184 2.75 2.99 2.23
C SER A 184 1.52 2.61 1.42
N GLY A 185 1.65 2.39 0.10
CA GLY A 185 0.54 1.95 -0.75
C GLY A 185 -0.03 0.60 -0.32
N GLY A 186 0.85 -0.39 -0.08
CA GLY A 186 0.44 -1.68 0.46
C GLY A 186 -0.08 -1.59 1.89
N LEU A 187 0.59 -0.80 2.74
CA LEU A 187 0.18 -0.61 4.13
C LEU A 187 -1.17 0.13 4.26
N ALA A 188 -1.48 1.07 3.38
CA ALA A 188 -2.79 1.73 3.35
C ALA A 188 -3.91 0.74 3.04
N LEU A 189 -3.70 -0.18 2.09
CA LEU A 189 -4.65 -1.25 1.78
C LEU A 189 -4.84 -2.18 2.97
N ILE A 190 -3.75 -2.63 3.61
CA ILE A 190 -3.80 -3.48 4.81
C ILE A 190 -4.55 -2.75 5.93
N GLY A 191 -4.25 -1.49 6.18
CA GLY A 191 -4.91 -0.68 7.20
C GLY A 191 -6.41 -0.51 6.93
N ALA A 192 -6.82 -0.28 5.68
CA ALA A 192 -8.22 -0.20 5.27
C ALA A 192 -8.95 -1.53 5.51
N VAL A 193 -8.37 -2.65 5.09
CA VAL A 193 -8.91 -4.01 5.29
C VAL A 193 -9.09 -4.32 6.78
N VAL A 194 -8.08 -4.04 7.60
CA VAL A 194 -8.15 -4.27 9.06
C VAL A 194 -9.23 -3.41 9.70
N ALA A 195 -9.32 -2.14 9.31
CA ALA A 195 -10.33 -1.23 9.82
C ALA A 195 -11.76 -1.68 9.44
N GLU A 196 -11.96 -2.14 8.21
CA GLU A 196 -13.24 -2.71 7.75
C GLU A 196 -13.63 -3.98 8.54
N PHE A 197 -12.67 -4.86 8.85
CA PHE A 197 -12.91 -6.03 9.70
C PHE A 197 -13.39 -5.65 11.09
N VAL A 198 -12.76 -4.64 11.70
CA VAL A 198 -13.11 -4.19 13.05
C VAL A 198 -14.45 -3.45 13.07
N ALA A 199 -14.70 -2.62 12.05
CA ALA A 199 -15.94 -1.85 11.95
C ALA A 199 -17.18 -2.73 11.80
N GLY A 200 -17.07 -3.86 11.10
CA GLY A 200 -18.16 -4.84 10.95
C GLY A 200 -19.44 -4.26 10.34
N THR A 201 -19.37 -3.11 9.67
CA THR A 201 -20.55 -2.39 9.17
C THR A 201 -21.03 -2.98 7.84
N GLY A 202 -22.25 -3.52 7.84
CA GLY A 202 -22.97 -3.88 6.61
C GLY A 202 -23.69 -2.66 6.01
N GLY A 203 -24.12 -2.78 4.75
CA GLY A 203 -24.90 -1.77 4.06
C GLY A 203 -24.32 -1.34 2.71
N ALA A 204 -24.79 -0.21 2.18
CA ALA A 204 -24.41 0.27 0.85
C ALA A 204 -22.93 0.71 0.73
N GLU A 205 -22.31 1.08 1.84
CA GLU A 205 -20.90 1.48 1.90
C GLU A 205 -20.00 0.36 2.47
N THR A 206 -20.34 -0.88 2.21
CA THR A 206 -19.63 -2.06 2.72
C THR A 206 -18.39 -2.33 1.87
N GLY A 207 -17.22 -2.35 2.51
CA GLY A 207 -15.97 -2.68 1.85
C GLY A 207 -15.76 -4.19 1.62
N LEU A 208 -14.71 -4.51 0.88
CA LEU A 208 -14.44 -5.88 0.45
C LEU A 208 -14.02 -6.80 1.60
N ALA A 209 -13.35 -6.26 2.62
CA ALA A 209 -12.97 -7.04 3.81
C ALA A 209 -14.20 -7.49 4.61
N PHE A 210 -15.23 -6.66 4.71
CA PHE A 210 -16.49 -7.10 5.32
C PHE A 210 -17.16 -8.23 4.52
N ARG A 211 -17.08 -8.22 3.17
CA ARG A 211 -17.59 -9.33 2.34
C ARG A 211 -16.89 -10.63 2.60
N ILE A 212 -15.60 -10.60 2.94
CA ILE A 212 -14.84 -11.76 3.38
C ILE A 212 -15.42 -12.31 4.70
N LEU A 213 -15.65 -11.44 5.69
CA LEU A 213 -16.28 -11.85 6.96
C LEU A 213 -17.68 -12.43 6.75
N GLU A 214 -18.52 -11.73 6.01
CA GLU A 214 -19.89 -12.16 5.68
C GLU A 214 -19.88 -13.53 5.01
N ALA A 215 -19.03 -13.74 4.01
CA ALA A 215 -18.89 -15.01 3.30
C ALA A 215 -18.38 -16.13 4.22
N GLY A 216 -17.47 -15.82 5.16
CA GLY A 216 -16.98 -16.76 6.17
C GLY A 216 -18.10 -17.23 7.10
N TYR A 217 -18.88 -16.31 7.66
CA TYR A 217 -20.01 -16.64 8.54
C TYR A 217 -21.13 -17.42 7.83
N ARG A 218 -21.32 -17.19 6.53
CA ARG A 218 -22.30 -17.90 5.70
C ARG A 218 -21.78 -19.21 5.12
N LEU A 219 -20.53 -19.60 5.41
CA LEU A 219 -19.83 -20.74 4.81
C LEU A 219 -19.80 -20.69 3.27
N ALA A 220 -19.93 -19.49 2.68
CA ALA A 220 -19.80 -19.25 1.25
C ALA A 220 -18.32 -19.08 0.87
N ILE A 221 -17.52 -20.13 1.14
CA ILE A 221 -16.06 -20.07 1.02
C ILE A 221 -15.56 -19.74 -0.41
N PRO A 222 -16.18 -20.20 -1.51
CA PRO A 222 -15.81 -19.74 -2.85
C PRO A 222 -15.88 -18.22 -3.00
N ARG A 223 -16.90 -17.57 -2.43
CA ARG A 223 -17.05 -16.09 -2.44
C ARG A 223 -16.00 -15.40 -1.58
N LEU A 224 -15.64 -15.99 -0.42
CA LEU A 224 -14.55 -15.51 0.42
C LEU A 224 -13.24 -15.48 -0.36
N PHE A 225 -12.88 -16.59 -1.05
CA PHE A 225 -11.68 -16.67 -1.87
C PHE A 225 -11.72 -15.71 -3.07
N ALA A 226 -12.88 -15.51 -3.68
CA ALA A 226 -13.08 -14.53 -4.74
C ALA A 226 -12.79 -13.09 -4.26
N ALA A 227 -13.30 -12.71 -3.09
CA ALA A 227 -13.03 -11.41 -2.48
C ALA A 227 -11.55 -11.26 -2.08
N LEU A 228 -10.93 -12.30 -1.52
CA LEU A 228 -9.51 -12.33 -1.18
C LEU A 228 -8.62 -12.17 -2.43
N PHE A 229 -8.99 -12.84 -3.53
CA PHE A 229 -8.30 -12.70 -4.82
C PHE A 229 -8.36 -11.27 -5.33
N LEU A 230 -9.52 -10.61 -5.28
CA LEU A 230 -9.67 -9.21 -5.68
C LEU A 230 -8.84 -8.26 -4.81
N LEU A 231 -8.76 -8.50 -3.48
CA LEU A 231 -7.89 -7.72 -2.59
C LEU A 231 -6.41 -7.87 -2.97
N SER A 232 -5.98 -9.12 -3.19
CA SER A 232 -4.59 -9.41 -3.57
C SER A 232 -4.24 -8.76 -4.92
N LEU A 233 -5.13 -8.86 -5.90
CA LEU A 233 -4.97 -8.22 -7.21
C LEU A 233 -4.89 -6.69 -7.06
N THR A 234 -5.73 -6.10 -6.21
CA THR A 234 -5.72 -4.66 -5.94
C THR A 234 -4.38 -4.23 -5.32
N GLY A 235 -3.86 -4.98 -4.37
CA GLY A 235 -2.54 -4.72 -3.78
C GLY A 235 -1.42 -4.75 -4.82
N ILE A 236 -1.43 -5.75 -5.72
CA ILE A 236 -0.48 -5.85 -6.83
C ILE A 236 -0.61 -4.65 -7.77
N VAL A 237 -1.84 -4.26 -8.14
CA VAL A 237 -2.07 -3.11 -9.03
C VAL A 237 -1.57 -1.81 -8.38
N ILE A 238 -1.88 -1.56 -7.10
CA ILE A 238 -1.38 -0.39 -6.36
C ILE A 238 0.16 -0.39 -6.37
N TYR A 239 0.80 -1.52 -6.06
CA TYR A 239 2.25 -1.63 -6.07
C TYR A 239 2.85 -1.31 -7.45
N LEU A 240 2.32 -1.91 -8.51
CA LEU A 240 2.81 -1.69 -9.88
C LEU A 240 2.60 -0.25 -10.35
N LEU A 241 1.47 0.37 -10.01
CA LEU A 241 1.21 1.78 -10.33
C LEU A 241 2.19 2.72 -9.61
N LEU A 242 2.47 2.48 -8.33
CA LEU A 242 3.41 3.29 -7.57
C LEU A 242 4.86 3.06 -8.01
N ASP A 243 5.22 1.83 -8.38
CA ASP A 243 6.53 1.52 -8.96
C ASP A 243 6.70 2.18 -10.33
N TRP A 244 5.71 2.09 -11.19
CA TRP A 244 5.69 2.78 -12.49
C TRP A 244 5.80 4.30 -12.30
N LEU A 245 5.04 4.89 -11.36
CA LEU A 245 5.11 6.33 -11.04
C LEU A 245 6.53 6.70 -10.59
N SER A 246 7.13 5.91 -9.70
CA SER A 246 8.49 6.11 -9.21
C SER A 246 9.50 6.12 -10.36
N ARG A 247 9.48 5.09 -11.23
CA ARG A 247 10.37 5.02 -12.41
C ARG A 247 10.15 6.20 -13.36
N ARG A 248 8.88 6.58 -13.61
CA ARG A 248 8.57 7.70 -14.50
C ARG A 248 9.10 9.03 -13.98
N VAL A 249 8.98 9.28 -12.68
CA VAL A 249 9.43 10.52 -12.04
C VAL A 249 10.96 10.57 -11.96
N LEU A 250 11.61 9.43 -11.67
CA LEU A 250 13.07 9.37 -11.49
C LEU A 250 13.85 9.20 -12.80
N ARG A 251 13.20 8.90 -13.91
CA ARG A 251 13.83 8.58 -15.20
C ARG A 251 14.87 9.62 -15.70
N HIS A 252 14.74 10.87 -15.30
CA HIS A 252 15.61 11.95 -15.73
C HIS A 252 16.58 12.46 -14.63
N TRP A 253 16.57 11.83 -13.42
CA TRP A 253 17.18 12.44 -12.24
C TRP A 253 18.09 11.53 -11.43
N HIS A 254 18.18 10.23 -11.74
CA HIS A 254 18.91 9.30 -10.88
C HIS A 254 19.64 8.23 -11.70
N GLU A 255 20.95 8.04 -11.43
CA GLU A 255 21.80 7.01 -12.04
C GLU A 255 21.27 5.57 -11.82
N SER A 256 20.59 5.31 -10.70
CA SER A 256 19.95 4.01 -10.42
C SER A 256 18.78 3.68 -11.34
N ALA A 257 18.21 4.64 -12.07
CA ALA A 257 17.20 4.38 -13.10
C ALA A 257 17.85 3.99 -14.44
N ALA A 258 19.06 4.45 -14.72
CA ALA A 258 19.82 4.09 -15.92
C ALA A 258 20.34 2.65 -15.84
N ALA A 259 20.80 2.20 -14.67
CA ALA A 259 21.27 0.82 -14.46
C ALA A 259 20.19 -0.26 -14.62
N ALA A 260 18.91 0.09 -14.46
CA ALA A 260 17.79 -0.85 -14.63
C ALA A 260 17.32 -0.98 -16.10
N GLU A 261 17.81 -0.14 -17.01
CA GLU A 261 17.53 -0.24 -18.46
C GLU A 261 18.59 -1.11 -19.19
N GLU A 262 19.74 -1.41 -18.54
CA GLU A 262 20.84 -2.21 -19.10
C GLU A 262 20.75 -3.73 -18.72
N GLU A 263 19.89 -4.14 -17.79
CA GLU A 263 19.60 -5.53 -17.43
C GLU A 263 18.32 -6.06 -18.14
#